data_9235b74a4307cd72f1499a8febe27d77
#
_entry.id   9235b74a4307cd72f1499a8febe27d77
#
_cell.length_a   1.000
_cell.length_b   1.000
_cell.length_c   1.000
_cell.angle_alpha   90.00
_cell.angle_beta   90.00
_cell.angle_gamma   90.00
#
_symmetry.space_group_name_H-M   'P 1'
#
loop_
_entity.id
_entity.type
_entity.pdbx_description
1 polymer ?
#
loop_
_entity_poly.entity_id
_entity_poly.type
_entity_poly.pdbx_seq_one_letter_code
_entity_poly.pdbx_strand_id
1 'polypeptide(L)'
;MKKARGRSGFLAVCIAPAVILFFVFMILPTLNVFRMSLFEKGAYSPNETFVGLKNFKTLISDTNFIRSMQNMILLIVVVTIVTFAFALVFAGILSREKIRGQNFFRIIFYIPNILSVVVIAGIFSAIYKPENGMLNSIIGLFHKMENPVLWKGESLVIVSLIIAMIWQAIGYYMVMYMASMASVPKSLYESAGLDGAGRLVQFFQITIPLIWTNIRTTLTFFIISTINMAFLFVKAMTSGGPNGASEVSLSYMYGQKDAGLYGYSMAIGVVIFIFSFALSALVNKVTEREPLEF
;
A
#
# COMPACT_ATOMS: atom_id res chain seq x y z
N MET A 1 -47.48 13.93 -8.84
CA MET A 1 -46.76 13.86 -7.54
C MET A 1 -46.82 12.50 -6.82
N LYS A 2 -47.85 11.65 -6.95
CA LYS A 2 -47.93 10.31 -6.28
C LYS A 2 -46.90 9.28 -6.77
N LYS A 3 -46.46 9.30 -8.03
CA LYS A 3 -45.45 8.34 -8.58
C LYS A 3 -44.04 8.51 -8.01
N ALA A 4 -43.65 9.72 -7.59
CA ALA A 4 -42.33 9.99 -7.01
C ALA A 4 -42.19 9.44 -5.56
N ARG A 5 -43.30 9.44 -4.78
CA ARG A 5 -43.28 8.96 -3.40
C ARG A 5 -43.09 7.43 -3.28
N GLY A 6 -43.69 6.65 -4.21
CA GLY A 6 -43.50 5.19 -4.23
C GLY A 6 -42.08 4.78 -4.58
N ARG A 7 -41.44 5.50 -5.51
CA ARG A 7 -40.03 5.26 -5.92
C ARG A 7 -39.05 5.57 -4.78
N SER A 8 -39.30 6.67 -4.04
CA SER A 8 -38.44 7.04 -2.88
C SER A 8 -38.54 6.03 -1.74
N GLY A 9 -39.75 5.53 -1.43
CA GLY A 9 -39.94 4.48 -0.41
C GLY A 9 -39.27 3.17 -0.79
N PHE A 10 -39.40 2.73 -2.05
CA PHE A 10 -38.71 1.55 -2.56
C PHE A 10 -37.20 1.69 -2.49
N LEU A 11 -36.64 2.80 -2.93
CA LEU A 11 -35.20 3.06 -2.86
C LEU A 11 -34.71 3.07 -1.41
N ALA A 12 -35.45 3.71 -0.49
CA ALA A 12 -35.11 3.72 0.93
C ALA A 12 -35.05 2.30 1.53
N VAL A 13 -36.03 1.46 1.25
CA VAL A 13 -36.04 0.06 1.73
C VAL A 13 -34.89 -0.77 1.15
N CYS A 14 -34.54 -0.56 -0.13
CA CYS A 14 -33.43 -1.28 -0.76
C CYS A 14 -32.05 -0.85 -0.23
N ILE A 15 -31.88 0.45 0.10
CA ILE A 15 -30.59 0.99 0.54
C ILE A 15 -30.42 0.90 2.06
N ALA A 16 -31.52 0.94 2.83
CA ALA A 16 -31.50 0.95 4.28
C ALA A 16 -30.66 -0.17 4.92
N PRO A 17 -30.74 -1.44 4.51
CA PRO A 17 -29.93 -2.50 5.10
C PRO A 17 -28.44 -2.22 4.97
N ALA A 18 -27.98 -1.81 3.78
CA ALA A 18 -26.57 -1.49 3.53
C ALA A 18 -26.09 -0.29 4.36
N VAL A 19 -26.90 0.76 4.44
CA VAL A 19 -26.60 1.97 5.24
C VAL A 19 -26.56 1.64 6.73
N ILE A 20 -27.51 0.84 7.24
CA ILE A 20 -27.55 0.43 8.65
C ILE A 20 -26.29 -0.39 8.98
N LEU A 21 -25.93 -1.39 8.15
CA LEU A 21 -24.73 -2.20 8.36
C LEU A 21 -23.47 -1.34 8.31
N PHE A 22 -23.36 -0.43 7.36
CA PHE A 22 -22.25 0.52 7.26
C PHE A 22 -22.15 1.39 8.53
N PHE A 23 -23.25 1.93 9.01
CA PHE A 23 -23.27 2.76 10.20
C PHE A 23 -22.87 1.97 11.46
N VAL A 24 -23.46 0.79 11.66
CA VAL A 24 -23.22 -0.03 12.85
C VAL A 24 -21.83 -0.62 12.89
N PHE A 25 -21.32 -1.12 11.76
CA PHE A 25 -20.03 -1.84 11.73
C PHE A 25 -18.83 -0.98 11.33
N MET A 26 -19.05 0.21 10.76
CA MET A 26 -17.95 1.07 10.34
C MET A 26 -17.96 2.41 11.08
N ILE A 27 -19.07 3.15 11.07
CA ILE A 27 -19.13 4.47 11.67
C ILE A 27 -19.06 4.42 13.19
N LEU A 28 -19.89 3.61 13.84
CA LEU A 28 -19.90 3.52 15.31
C LEU A 28 -18.57 3.06 15.91
N PRO A 29 -17.90 1.99 15.39
CA PRO A 29 -16.55 1.62 15.86
C PRO A 29 -15.53 2.72 15.64
N THR A 30 -15.56 3.41 14.50
CA THR A 30 -14.65 4.52 14.21
C THR A 30 -14.84 5.66 15.22
N LEU A 31 -16.08 6.08 15.48
CA LEU A 31 -16.37 7.10 16.49
C LEU A 31 -15.91 6.66 17.90
N ASN A 32 -16.03 5.38 18.21
CA ASN A 32 -15.54 4.85 19.49
C ASN A 32 -14.01 4.88 19.59
N VAL A 33 -13.27 4.67 18.51
CA VAL A 33 -11.81 4.87 18.48
C VAL A 33 -11.45 6.31 18.85
N PHE A 34 -12.12 7.30 18.24
CA PHE A 34 -11.93 8.73 18.57
C PHE A 34 -12.25 9.02 20.03
N ARG A 35 -13.37 8.49 20.55
CA ARG A 35 -13.72 8.62 21.97
C ARG A 35 -12.65 8.03 22.86
N MET A 36 -12.28 6.76 22.63
CA MET A 36 -11.33 6.04 23.48
C MET A 36 -9.93 6.64 23.47
N SER A 37 -9.52 7.33 22.40
CA SER A 37 -8.24 8.02 22.33
C SER A 37 -8.09 9.14 23.36
N LEU A 38 -9.19 9.68 23.89
CA LEU A 38 -9.25 10.72 24.92
C LEU A 38 -9.29 10.15 26.35
N PHE A 39 -9.32 8.83 26.49
CA PHE A 39 -9.39 8.15 27.77
C PHE A 39 -8.12 7.34 28.02
N GLU A 40 -7.76 7.22 29.30
CA GLU A 40 -6.79 6.23 29.75
C GLU A 40 -7.56 4.97 30.15
N LYS A 41 -7.27 3.85 29.50
CA LYS A 41 -7.89 2.56 29.75
C LYS A 41 -6.85 1.47 29.64
N GLY A 42 -6.69 0.71 30.73
CA GLY A 42 -5.84 -0.48 30.77
C GLY A 42 -6.61 -1.74 30.34
N ALA A 43 -5.86 -2.80 30.00
CA ALA A 43 -6.42 -4.08 29.56
C ALA A 43 -7.40 -4.71 30.56
N TYR A 44 -7.08 -4.62 31.85
CA TYR A 44 -7.79 -5.30 32.93
C TYR A 44 -8.54 -4.33 33.84
N SER A 45 -8.52 -3.03 33.53
CA SER A 45 -9.23 -2.03 34.31
C SER A 45 -10.62 -1.78 33.72
N PRO A 46 -11.70 -1.99 34.49
CA PRO A 46 -13.05 -1.58 34.05
C PRO A 46 -13.20 -0.06 34.01
N ASN A 47 -12.32 0.69 34.69
CA ASN A 47 -12.39 2.12 34.81
C ASN A 47 -11.74 2.82 33.63
N GLU A 48 -12.52 3.67 32.97
CA GLU A 48 -12.03 4.61 31.95
C GLU A 48 -11.89 5.98 32.61
N THR A 49 -10.67 6.55 32.59
CA THR A 49 -10.43 7.91 33.08
C THR A 49 -10.27 8.86 31.90
N PHE A 50 -11.04 9.94 31.90
CA PHE A 50 -10.89 10.96 30.86
C PHE A 50 -9.59 11.74 31.06
N VAL A 51 -8.71 11.70 30.08
CA VAL A 51 -7.37 12.34 30.13
C VAL A 51 -7.19 13.41 29.04
N GLY A 52 -8.25 13.68 28.26
CA GLY A 52 -8.21 14.65 27.17
C GLY A 52 -7.10 14.32 26.16
N LEU A 53 -6.23 15.28 25.87
CA LEU A 53 -5.16 15.15 24.88
C LEU A 53 -3.84 14.56 25.43
N LYS A 54 -3.81 14.00 26.64
CA LYS A 54 -2.60 13.43 27.26
C LYS A 54 -1.95 12.36 26.35
N ASN A 55 -2.77 11.43 25.81
CA ASN A 55 -2.27 10.38 24.91
C ASN A 55 -1.56 10.95 23.68
N PHE A 56 -2.11 12.01 23.09
CA PHE A 56 -1.50 12.67 21.92
C PHE A 56 -0.21 13.42 22.29
N LYS A 57 -0.13 14.04 23.46
CA LYS A 57 1.09 14.68 23.96
C LYS A 57 2.21 13.66 24.16
N THR A 58 1.88 12.52 24.78
CA THR A 58 2.84 11.40 24.94
C THR A 58 3.33 10.93 23.57
N LEU A 59 2.44 10.80 22.60
CA LEU A 59 2.74 10.29 21.27
C LEU A 59 3.74 11.19 20.49
N ILE A 60 3.67 12.50 20.64
CA ILE A 60 4.60 13.45 19.99
C ILE A 60 6.04 13.28 20.52
N SER A 61 6.21 12.84 21.77
CA SER A 61 7.51 12.61 22.39
C SER A 61 7.98 11.15 22.35
N ASP A 62 7.16 10.24 21.84
CA ASP A 62 7.46 8.82 21.75
C ASP A 62 8.37 8.53 20.55
N THR A 63 9.65 8.32 20.83
CA THR A 63 10.68 8.04 19.81
C THR A 63 10.41 6.79 18.99
N ASN A 64 9.81 5.75 19.61
CA ASN A 64 9.46 4.51 18.91
C ASN A 64 8.30 4.74 17.94
N PHE A 65 7.29 5.51 18.35
CA PHE A 65 6.22 5.90 17.45
C PHE A 65 6.74 6.73 16.28
N ILE A 66 7.57 7.74 16.54
CA ILE A 66 8.17 8.58 15.50
C ILE A 66 8.96 7.73 14.51
N ARG A 67 9.79 6.81 14.98
CA ARG A 67 10.54 5.87 14.13
C ARG A 67 9.59 5.00 13.30
N SER A 68 8.54 4.49 13.89
CA SER A 68 7.54 3.66 13.20
C SER A 68 6.80 4.44 12.10
N MET A 69 6.50 5.72 12.32
CA MET A 69 5.94 6.62 11.30
C MET A 69 6.93 6.89 10.16
N GLN A 70 8.21 7.14 10.47
CA GLN A 70 9.26 7.32 9.47
C GLN A 70 9.41 6.09 8.59
N ASN A 71 9.45 4.89 9.18
CA ASN A 71 9.50 3.63 8.43
C ASN A 71 8.27 3.46 7.54
N MET A 72 7.07 3.76 8.05
CA MET A 72 5.83 3.67 7.27
C MET A 72 5.85 4.63 6.08
N ILE A 73 6.26 5.89 6.28
CA ILE A 73 6.37 6.88 5.21
C ILE A 73 7.39 6.43 4.16
N LEU A 74 8.56 5.94 4.60
CA LEU A 74 9.60 5.43 3.70
C LEU A 74 9.08 4.26 2.85
N LEU A 75 8.40 3.29 3.47
CA LEU A 75 7.78 2.17 2.76
C LEU A 75 6.74 2.66 1.75
N ILE A 76 5.84 3.55 2.15
CA ILE A 76 4.81 4.11 1.24
C ILE A 76 5.48 4.77 0.03
N VAL A 77 6.45 5.66 0.24
CA VAL A 77 7.06 6.44 -0.83
C VAL A 77 7.85 5.52 -1.77
N VAL A 78 8.77 4.72 -1.23
CA VAL A 78 9.68 3.91 -2.06
C VAL A 78 8.94 2.79 -2.77
N VAL A 79 8.08 2.04 -2.05
CA VAL A 79 7.31 0.94 -2.65
C VAL A 79 6.38 1.47 -3.75
N THR A 80 5.72 2.63 -3.52
CA THR A 80 4.85 3.22 -4.53
C THR A 80 5.62 3.64 -5.78
N ILE A 81 6.68 4.44 -5.63
CA ILE A 81 7.44 4.96 -6.78
C ILE A 81 8.00 3.80 -7.60
N VAL A 82 8.64 2.83 -6.96
CA VAL A 82 9.30 1.72 -7.65
C VAL A 82 8.27 0.78 -8.30
N THR A 83 7.20 0.43 -7.58
CA THR A 83 6.14 -0.43 -8.13
C THR A 83 5.51 0.18 -9.36
N PHE A 84 5.13 1.47 -9.32
CA PHE A 84 4.47 2.14 -10.45
C PHE A 84 5.41 2.34 -11.63
N ALA A 85 6.67 2.70 -11.37
CA ALA A 85 7.67 2.82 -12.42
C ALA A 85 7.85 1.49 -13.19
N PHE A 86 8.07 0.39 -12.49
CA PHE A 86 8.22 -0.92 -13.12
C PHE A 86 6.92 -1.42 -13.75
N ALA A 87 5.78 -1.25 -13.08
CA ALA A 87 4.48 -1.67 -13.61
C ALA A 87 4.14 -0.96 -14.93
N LEU A 88 4.37 0.35 -15.02
CA LEU A 88 4.15 1.14 -16.24
C LEU A 88 5.12 0.76 -17.36
N VAL A 89 6.41 0.57 -17.04
CA VAL A 89 7.41 0.14 -18.03
C VAL A 89 7.07 -1.24 -18.57
N PHE A 90 6.81 -2.21 -17.70
CA PHE A 90 6.46 -3.57 -18.12
C PHE A 90 5.12 -3.61 -18.87
N ALA A 91 4.13 -2.84 -18.44
CA ALA A 91 2.87 -2.70 -19.17
C ALA A 91 3.10 -2.10 -20.56
N GLY A 92 3.91 -1.05 -20.68
CA GLY A 92 4.25 -0.42 -21.95
C GLY A 92 4.97 -1.36 -22.92
N ILE A 93 5.91 -2.15 -22.42
CA ILE A 93 6.61 -3.16 -23.22
C ILE A 93 5.63 -4.26 -23.67
N LEU A 94 4.87 -4.84 -22.72
CA LEU A 94 4.00 -5.98 -23.01
C LEU A 94 2.72 -5.61 -23.79
N SER A 95 2.24 -4.36 -23.75
CA SER A 95 0.99 -3.96 -24.44
C SER A 95 1.17 -3.71 -25.92
N ARG A 96 2.34 -3.23 -26.36
CA ARG A 96 2.55 -2.72 -27.72
C ARG A 96 3.07 -3.75 -28.72
N GLU A 97 3.77 -4.73 -28.26
CA GLU A 97 4.39 -5.73 -29.14
C GLU A 97 3.67 -7.07 -28.98
N LYS A 98 3.46 -7.77 -30.11
CA LYS A 98 3.09 -9.17 -30.09
C LYS A 98 4.30 -10.00 -29.65
N ILE A 99 4.73 -9.78 -28.39
CA ILE A 99 5.86 -10.49 -27.81
C ILE A 99 5.48 -11.97 -27.69
N ARG A 100 6.27 -12.83 -28.29
CA ARG A 100 6.11 -14.27 -28.09
C ARG A 100 6.19 -14.59 -26.60
N GLY A 101 5.12 -15.21 -26.06
CA GLY A 101 5.03 -15.52 -24.64
C GLY A 101 4.47 -14.38 -23.76
N GLN A 102 3.86 -13.34 -24.31
CA GLN A 102 3.22 -12.24 -23.56
C GLN A 102 2.33 -12.74 -22.41
N ASN A 103 1.48 -13.74 -22.69
CA ASN A 103 0.60 -14.31 -21.65
C ASN A 103 1.39 -15.03 -20.55
N PHE A 104 2.49 -15.67 -20.88
CA PHE A 104 3.37 -16.32 -19.91
C PHE A 104 4.01 -15.30 -18.95
N PHE A 105 4.54 -14.20 -19.49
CA PHE A 105 5.07 -13.12 -18.64
C PHE A 105 3.99 -12.49 -17.76
N ARG A 106 2.77 -12.27 -18.30
CA ARG A 106 1.65 -11.76 -17.50
C ARG A 106 1.35 -12.67 -16.31
N ILE A 107 1.31 -13.97 -16.53
CA ILE A 107 1.05 -14.95 -15.46
C ILE A 107 2.18 -14.93 -14.43
N ILE A 108 3.45 -15.01 -14.84
CA ILE A 108 4.59 -15.04 -13.91
C ILE A 108 4.63 -13.79 -13.03
N PHE A 109 4.46 -12.60 -13.60
CA PHE A 109 4.45 -11.37 -12.83
C PHE A 109 3.22 -11.23 -11.93
N TYR A 110 2.09 -11.86 -12.29
CA TYR A 110 0.85 -11.78 -11.52
C TYR A 110 0.79 -12.81 -10.37
N ILE A 111 1.48 -13.94 -10.47
CA ILE A 111 1.51 -15.00 -9.45
C ILE A 111 1.78 -14.47 -8.04
N PRO A 112 2.80 -13.60 -7.80
CA PRO A 112 3.07 -13.07 -6.47
C PRO A 112 1.88 -12.39 -5.81
N ASN A 113 1.03 -11.73 -6.57
CA ASN A 113 -0.13 -11.03 -6.03
C ASN A 113 -1.24 -11.97 -5.54
N ILE A 114 -1.30 -13.20 -6.06
CA ILE A 114 -2.30 -14.21 -5.65
C ILE A 114 -1.89 -14.88 -4.34
N LEU A 115 -0.59 -14.90 -4.04
CA LEU A 115 -0.07 -15.54 -2.82
C LEU A 115 -0.44 -14.74 -1.58
N SER A 116 -0.74 -15.45 -0.48
CA SER A 116 -0.93 -14.78 0.81
C SER A 116 0.38 -14.15 1.29
N VAL A 117 0.28 -13.03 2.02
CA VAL A 117 1.45 -12.34 2.60
C VAL A 117 2.29 -13.28 3.47
N VAL A 118 1.67 -14.22 4.18
CA VAL A 118 2.38 -15.22 5.02
C VAL A 118 3.26 -16.14 4.17
N VAL A 119 2.75 -16.58 3.02
CA VAL A 119 3.53 -17.42 2.08
C VAL A 119 4.69 -16.62 1.51
N ILE A 120 4.46 -15.37 1.10
CA ILE A 120 5.52 -14.49 0.59
C ILE A 120 6.57 -14.24 1.68
N ALA A 121 6.15 -13.96 2.90
CA ALA A 121 7.04 -13.79 4.04
C ALA A 121 7.91 -15.03 4.30
N GLY A 122 7.33 -16.22 4.15
CA GLY A 122 8.07 -17.49 4.23
C GLY A 122 9.11 -17.63 3.12
N ILE A 123 8.73 -17.36 1.86
CA ILE A 123 9.63 -17.38 0.70
C ILE A 123 10.80 -16.41 0.92
N PHE A 124 10.53 -15.15 1.23
CA PHE A 124 11.58 -14.16 1.43
C PHE A 124 12.41 -14.43 2.70
N SER A 125 11.82 -15.00 3.75
CA SER A 125 12.59 -15.44 4.92
C SER A 125 13.59 -16.54 4.58
N ALA A 126 13.27 -17.45 3.66
CA ALA A 126 14.19 -18.46 3.15
C ALA A 126 15.26 -17.84 2.23
N ILE A 127 14.88 -16.90 1.36
CA ILE A 127 15.80 -16.16 0.48
C ILE A 127 16.83 -15.37 1.29
N TYR A 128 16.40 -14.71 2.38
CA TYR A 128 17.19 -13.84 3.24
C TYR A 128 17.92 -14.56 4.39
N LYS A 129 17.85 -15.88 4.44
CA LYS A 129 18.53 -16.63 5.50
C LYS A 129 20.05 -16.36 5.45
N PRO A 130 20.73 -16.06 6.57
CA PRO A 130 22.17 -15.77 6.57
C PRO A 130 22.98 -16.96 6.05
N GLU A 131 22.73 -18.12 6.61
CA GLU A 131 23.39 -19.36 6.21
C GLU A 131 22.57 -20.12 5.16
N ASN A 132 23.19 -20.45 4.04
CA ASN A 132 22.58 -21.18 2.93
C ASN A 132 21.33 -20.50 2.33
N GLY A 133 21.11 -19.21 2.59
CA GLY A 133 20.07 -18.41 1.94
C GLY A 133 20.43 -18.13 0.48
N MET A 134 19.42 -18.08 -0.39
CA MET A 134 19.63 -17.95 -1.85
C MET A 134 20.47 -16.72 -2.19
N LEU A 135 20.22 -15.55 -1.61
CA LEU A 135 20.97 -14.33 -1.92
C LEU A 135 22.45 -14.44 -1.50
N ASN A 136 22.70 -14.89 -0.27
CA ASN A 136 24.07 -15.05 0.21
C ASN A 136 24.81 -16.15 -0.56
N SER A 137 24.13 -17.21 -0.97
CA SER A 137 24.72 -18.24 -1.82
C SER A 137 25.11 -17.69 -3.20
N ILE A 138 24.25 -16.87 -3.83
CA ILE A 138 24.55 -16.22 -5.10
C ILE A 138 25.73 -15.25 -4.97
N ILE A 139 25.74 -14.40 -3.95
CA ILE A 139 26.85 -13.45 -3.71
C ILE A 139 28.16 -14.22 -3.47
N GLY A 140 28.10 -15.34 -2.72
CA GLY A 140 29.24 -16.20 -2.44
C GLY A 140 29.87 -16.84 -3.67
N LEU A 141 29.14 -16.96 -4.80
CA LEU A 141 29.68 -17.41 -6.08
C LEU A 141 30.63 -16.39 -6.73
N PHE A 142 30.40 -15.10 -6.47
CA PHE A 142 31.16 -14.00 -7.07
C PHE A 142 32.19 -13.38 -6.11
N HIS A 143 31.92 -13.46 -4.83
CA HIS A 143 32.76 -12.85 -3.81
C HIS A 143 32.83 -13.71 -2.56
N LYS A 144 34.05 -14.09 -2.13
CA LYS A 144 34.25 -14.84 -0.88
C LYS A 144 33.94 -13.92 0.31
N MET A 145 32.80 -14.13 0.97
CA MET A 145 32.39 -13.38 2.13
C MET A 145 32.96 -13.99 3.41
N GLU A 146 33.57 -13.17 4.27
CA GLU A 146 33.99 -13.62 5.62
C GLU A 146 32.77 -13.81 6.51
N ASN A 147 31.76 -12.94 6.38
CA ASN A 147 30.52 -13.03 7.14
C ASN A 147 29.32 -12.91 6.17
N PRO A 148 28.24 -13.69 6.41
CA PRO A 148 27.05 -13.61 5.60
C PRO A 148 26.31 -12.26 5.81
N VAL A 149 25.71 -11.72 4.76
CA VAL A 149 24.89 -10.51 4.85
C VAL A 149 23.63 -10.79 5.66
N LEU A 150 23.39 -9.96 6.67
CA LEU A 150 22.19 -10.04 7.52
C LEU A 150 21.05 -9.22 6.89
N TRP A 151 20.36 -9.78 5.90
CA TRP A 151 19.28 -9.11 5.17
C TRP A 151 18.13 -8.63 6.06
N LYS A 152 17.86 -9.33 7.15
CA LYS A 152 16.88 -8.93 8.18
C LYS A 152 17.53 -8.26 9.40
N GLY A 153 18.80 -7.84 9.30
CA GLY A 153 19.48 -7.03 10.31
C GLY A 153 19.00 -5.59 10.31
N GLU A 154 19.30 -4.82 11.35
CA GLU A 154 18.79 -3.45 11.54
C GLU A 154 19.00 -2.53 10.34
N SER A 155 20.13 -2.62 9.66
CA SER A 155 20.48 -1.76 8.52
C SER A 155 19.75 -2.10 7.23
N LEU A 156 19.36 -3.37 7.01
CA LEU A 156 18.82 -3.85 5.75
C LEU A 156 17.36 -4.30 5.83
N VAL A 157 16.80 -4.43 7.02
CA VAL A 157 15.44 -4.99 7.20
C VAL A 157 14.37 -4.22 6.43
N ILE A 158 14.45 -2.90 6.37
CA ILE A 158 13.50 -2.05 5.61
C ILE A 158 13.66 -2.29 4.10
N VAL A 159 14.89 -2.38 3.61
CA VAL A 159 15.17 -2.68 2.19
C VAL A 159 14.62 -4.05 1.81
N SER A 160 14.79 -5.04 2.68
CA SER A 160 14.28 -6.40 2.49
C SER A 160 12.75 -6.44 2.43
N LEU A 161 12.07 -5.66 3.27
CA LEU A 161 10.61 -5.48 3.22
C LEU A 161 10.18 -4.79 1.92
N ILE A 162 10.86 -3.72 1.51
CA ILE A 162 10.59 -2.99 0.26
C ILE A 162 10.64 -3.95 -0.94
N ILE A 163 11.68 -4.76 -1.06
CA ILE A 163 11.85 -5.71 -2.16
C ILE A 163 10.68 -6.71 -2.20
N ALA A 164 10.31 -7.28 -1.05
CA ALA A 164 9.22 -8.24 -0.97
C ALA A 164 7.86 -7.63 -1.34
N MET A 165 7.59 -6.41 -0.88
CA MET A 165 6.35 -5.68 -1.17
C MET A 165 6.25 -5.27 -2.64
N ILE A 166 7.35 -4.80 -3.24
CA ILE A 166 7.42 -4.45 -4.67
C ILE A 166 7.18 -5.70 -5.52
N TRP A 167 7.86 -6.80 -5.22
CA TRP A 167 7.70 -8.07 -5.95
C TRP A 167 6.25 -8.57 -5.92
N GLN A 168 5.57 -8.43 -4.80
CA GLN A 168 4.17 -8.80 -4.66
C GLN A 168 3.24 -7.91 -5.50
N ALA A 169 3.52 -6.59 -5.59
CA ALA A 169 2.58 -5.62 -6.14
C ALA A 169 2.72 -5.39 -7.66
N ILE A 170 3.93 -5.47 -8.21
CA ILE A 170 4.25 -5.08 -9.61
C ILE A 170 3.28 -5.71 -10.62
N GLY A 171 3.03 -7.01 -10.53
CA GLY A 171 2.27 -7.75 -11.53
C GLY A 171 0.82 -7.33 -11.62
N TYR A 172 0.18 -7.02 -10.50
CA TYR A 172 -1.19 -6.55 -10.46
C TYR A 172 -1.33 -5.20 -11.19
N TYR A 173 -0.48 -4.23 -10.86
CA TYR A 173 -0.52 -2.90 -11.48
C TYR A 173 -0.07 -2.93 -12.94
N MET A 174 0.88 -3.79 -13.29
CA MET A 174 1.25 -4.04 -14.68
C MET A 174 0.04 -4.49 -15.51
N VAL A 175 -0.72 -5.47 -15.05
CA VAL A 175 -1.90 -5.98 -15.77
C VAL A 175 -3.00 -4.92 -15.85
N MET A 176 -3.22 -4.14 -14.78
CA MET A 176 -4.17 -3.02 -14.80
C MET A 176 -3.79 -1.98 -15.85
N TYR A 177 -2.51 -1.60 -15.91
CA TYR A 177 -2.06 -0.61 -16.91
C TYR A 177 -2.06 -1.17 -18.32
N MET A 178 -1.79 -2.46 -18.51
CA MET A 178 -1.96 -3.10 -19.83
C MET A 178 -3.42 -2.99 -20.31
N ALA A 179 -4.39 -3.20 -19.44
CA ALA A 179 -5.81 -3.03 -19.77
C ALA A 179 -6.14 -1.57 -20.10
N SER A 180 -5.61 -0.61 -19.33
CA SER A 180 -5.80 0.82 -19.60
C SER A 180 -5.15 1.25 -20.93
N MET A 181 -3.95 0.75 -21.24
CA MET A 181 -3.25 1.03 -22.50
C MET A 181 -3.97 0.43 -23.71
N ALA A 182 -4.64 -0.71 -23.53
CA ALA A 182 -5.41 -1.36 -24.58
C ALA A 182 -6.66 -0.56 -25.03
N SER A 183 -7.17 0.35 -24.17
CA SER A 183 -8.30 1.23 -24.53
C SER A 183 -7.89 2.44 -25.37
N VAL A 184 -6.60 2.75 -25.49
CA VAL A 184 -6.11 3.87 -26.30
C VAL A 184 -6.22 3.54 -27.79
N PRO A 185 -6.87 4.40 -28.61
CA PRO A 185 -7.03 4.16 -30.06
C PRO A 185 -5.70 4.01 -30.78
N LYS A 186 -5.59 2.99 -31.62
CA LYS A 186 -4.36 2.72 -32.40
C LYS A 186 -4.03 3.85 -33.38
N SER A 187 -5.06 4.53 -33.92
CA SER A 187 -4.89 5.65 -34.83
C SER A 187 -4.00 6.77 -34.29
N LEU A 188 -4.03 7.02 -32.97
CA LEU A 188 -3.15 8.01 -32.33
C LEU A 188 -1.67 7.63 -32.45
N TYR A 189 -1.34 6.35 -32.32
CA TYR A 189 0.02 5.87 -32.48
C TYR A 189 0.48 5.83 -33.94
N GLU A 190 -0.45 5.52 -34.86
CA GLU A 190 -0.19 5.51 -36.31
C GLU A 190 0.09 6.92 -36.80
N SER A 191 -0.74 7.89 -36.43
CA SER A 191 -0.53 9.31 -36.79
C SER A 191 0.79 9.83 -36.22
N ALA A 192 1.07 9.61 -34.94
CA ALA A 192 2.33 10.01 -34.32
C ALA A 192 3.55 9.34 -34.99
N GLY A 193 3.38 8.10 -35.47
CA GLY A 193 4.43 7.39 -36.23
C GLY A 193 4.73 8.04 -37.56
N LEU A 194 3.70 8.56 -38.26
CA LEU A 194 3.85 9.33 -39.52
C LEU A 194 4.60 10.65 -39.29
N ASP A 195 4.38 11.26 -38.10
CA ASP A 195 5.09 12.48 -37.66
C ASP A 195 6.51 12.20 -37.15
N GLY A 196 6.99 10.93 -37.21
CA GLY A 196 8.33 10.52 -36.79
C GLY A 196 8.49 10.31 -35.30
N ALA A 197 7.41 10.29 -34.54
CA ALA A 197 7.49 10.07 -33.09
C ALA A 197 7.93 8.63 -32.76
N GLY A 198 9.11 8.50 -32.14
CA GLY A 198 9.63 7.24 -31.66
C GLY A 198 8.83 6.65 -30.49
N ARG A 199 9.06 5.36 -30.18
CA ARG A 199 8.30 4.60 -29.15
C ARG A 199 8.29 5.23 -27.76
N LEU A 200 9.42 5.79 -27.33
CA LEU A 200 9.50 6.48 -26.02
C LEU A 200 8.69 7.76 -26.00
N VAL A 201 8.75 8.54 -27.10
CA VAL A 201 7.95 9.77 -27.24
C VAL A 201 6.45 9.42 -27.15
N GLN A 202 6.00 8.45 -27.93
CA GLN A 202 4.61 7.96 -27.89
C GLN A 202 4.21 7.47 -26.50
N PHE A 203 5.10 6.79 -25.76
CA PHE A 203 4.81 6.33 -24.40
C PHE A 203 4.59 7.48 -23.44
N PHE A 204 5.49 8.46 -23.40
CA PHE A 204 5.41 9.57 -22.45
C PHE A 204 4.42 10.66 -22.85
N GLN A 205 4.23 10.90 -24.17
CA GLN A 205 3.40 12.01 -24.65
C GLN A 205 1.98 11.59 -25.07
N ILE A 206 1.74 10.30 -25.33
CA ILE A 206 0.42 9.79 -25.72
C ILE A 206 -0.10 8.84 -24.65
N THR A 207 0.63 7.75 -24.37
CA THR A 207 0.14 6.67 -23.51
C THR A 207 -0.10 7.15 -22.09
N ILE A 208 0.92 7.69 -21.42
CA ILE A 208 0.84 8.12 -20.02
C ILE A 208 -0.22 9.20 -19.79
N PRO A 209 -0.30 10.27 -20.61
CA PRO A 209 -1.36 11.26 -20.45
C PRO A 209 -2.78 10.72 -20.63
N LEU A 210 -3.01 9.84 -21.60
CA LEU A 210 -4.34 9.29 -21.88
C LEU A 210 -4.83 8.30 -20.81
N ILE A 211 -3.93 7.56 -20.17
CA ILE A 211 -4.27 6.67 -19.06
C ILE A 211 -4.11 7.32 -17.68
N TRP A 212 -3.84 8.64 -17.63
CA TRP A 212 -3.52 9.35 -16.38
C TRP A 212 -4.58 9.20 -15.30
N THR A 213 -5.86 9.23 -15.67
CA THR A 213 -6.98 9.05 -14.73
C THR A 213 -6.90 7.70 -14.02
N ASN A 214 -6.53 6.62 -14.74
CA ASN A 214 -6.34 5.31 -14.16
C ASN A 214 -5.09 5.25 -13.26
N ILE A 215 -3.98 5.88 -13.69
CA ILE A 215 -2.76 5.99 -12.88
C ILE A 215 -3.07 6.71 -11.57
N ARG A 216 -3.73 7.86 -11.62
CA ARG A 216 -4.10 8.67 -10.45
C ARG A 216 -4.96 7.88 -9.46
N THR A 217 -6.01 7.25 -9.97
CA THR A 217 -6.95 6.47 -9.14
C THR A 217 -6.23 5.31 -8.46
N THR A 218 -5.47 4.52 -9.21
CA THR A 218 -4.73 3.37 -8.67
C THR A 218 -3.63 3.81 -7.72
N LEU A 219 -2.95 4.93 -7.97
CA LEU A 219 -1.93 5.51 -7.09
C LEU A 219 -2.53 5.84 -5.72
N THR A 220 -3.66 6.53 -5.69
CA THR A 220 -4.34 6.89 -4.44
C THR A 220 -4.73 5.65 -3.63
N PHE A 221 -5.34 4.66 -4.27
CA PHE A 221 -5.70 3.40 -3.61
C PHE A 221 -4.48 2.61 -3.13
N PHE A 222 -3.40 2.57 -3.92
CA PHE A 222 -2.18 1.87 -3.56
C PHE A 222 -1.52 2.46 -2.32
N ILE A 223 -1.38 3.77 -2.27
CA ILE A 223 -0.77 4.50 -1.15
C ILE A 223 -1.52 4.18 0.16
N ILE A 224 -2.86 4.22 0.14
CA ILE A 224 -3.67 3.90 1.31
C ILE A 224 -3.54 2.42 1.69
N SER A 225 -3.60 1.51 0.70
CA SER A 225 -3.50 0.08 0.94
C SER A 225 -2.12 -0.35 1.44
N THR A 226 -1.06 0.38 1.06
CA THR A 226 0.32 0.11 1.49
C THR A 226 0.48 0.21 2.99
N ILE A 227 -0.31 1.03 3.70
CA ILE A 227 -0.29 1.12 5.17
C ILE A 227 -0.64 -0.24 5.80
N ASN A 228 -1.73 -0.86 5.34
CA ASN A 228 -2.13 -2.19 5.82
C ASN A 228 -1.18 -3.28 5.34
N MET A 229 -0.71 -3.18 4.09
CA MET A 229 0.22 -4.15 3.52
C MET A 229 1.56 -4.14 4.27
N ALA A 230 2.11 -2.97 4.58
CA ALA A 230 3.32 -2.82 5.39
C ALA A 230 3.18 -3.50 6.76
N PHE A 231 2.04 -3.29 7.43
CA PHE A 231 1.75 -3.98 8.70
C PHE A 231 1.78 -5.51 8.54
N LEU A 232 1.11 -6.04 7.52
CA LEU A 232 1.05 -7.49 7.29
C LEU A 232 2.44 -8.08 6.99
N PHE A 233 3.24 -7.41 6.16
CA PHE A 233 4.60 -7.83 5.85
C PHE A 233 5.51 -7.76 7.08
N VAL A 234 5.48 -6.66 7.83
CA VAL A 234 6.25 -6.52 9.08
C VAL A 234 5.87 -7.61 10.06
N LYS A 235 4.56 -7.82 10.29
CA LYS A 235 4.09 -8.85 11.23
C LYS A 235 4.52 -10.25 10.83
N ALA A 236 4.48 -10.57 9.53
CA ALA A 236 4.78 -11.91 9.02
C ALA A 236 6.30 -12.18 8.86
N MET A 237 7.12 -11.18 8.51
CA MET A 237 8.55 -11.37 8.20
C MET A 237 9.48 -11.09 9.37
N THR A 238 9.17 -10.08 10.19
CA THR A 238 10.10 -9.49 11.15
C THR A 238 9.52 -9.28 12.54
N SER A 239 8.19 -9.27 12.67
CA SER A 239 7.47 -8.91 13.90
C SER A 239 7.93 -7.57 14.51
N GLY A 240 8.32 -6.60 13.66
CA GLY A 240 8.84 -5.29 14.07
C GLY A 240 10.35 -5.25 14.35
N GLY A 241 11.01 -6.42 14.42
CA GLY A 241 12.45 -6.51 14.75
C GLY A 241 13.40 -6.28 13.57
N PRO A 242 14.72 -6.31 13.86
CA PRO A 242 15.33 -6.30 15.18
C PRO A 242 15.23 -4.92 15.86
N ASN A 243 15.11 -4.86 17.18
CA ASN A 243 15.10 -3.64 18.00
C ASN A 243 14.14 -2.54 17.48
N GLY A 244 12.95 -2.91 16.97
CA GLY A 244 12.01 -1.95 16.37
C GLY A 244 12.43 -1.36 15.02
N ALA A 245 13.50 -1.87 14.38
CA ALA A 245 14.03 -1.30 13.13
C ALA A 245 13.05 -1.41 11.97
N SER A 246 12.20 -2.42 11.95
CA SER A 246 11.17 -2.60 10.93
C SER A 246 9.76 -2.23 11.39
N GLU A 247 9.61 -1.71 12.62
CA GLU A 247 8.31 -1.33 13.16
C GLU A 247 7.64 -0.26 12.27
N VAL A 248 6.34 -0.45 12.00
CA VAL A 248 5.51 0.55 11.31
C VAL A 248 4.36 0.97 12.23
N SER A 249 3.76 2.13 11.98
CA SER A 249 2.80 2.74 12.92
C SER A 249 1.65 1.81 13.30
N LEU A 250 1.15 1.03 12.34
CA LEU A 250 0.04 0.12 12.59
C LEU A 250 0.48 -1.09 13.44
N SER A 251 1.70 -1.64 13.22
CA SER A 251 2.22 -2.72 14.09
C SER A 251 2.55 -2.20 15.49
N TYR A 252 3.06 -0.98 15.60
CA TYR A 252 3.29 -0.32 16.88
C TYR A 252 1.98 -0.11 17.65
N MET A 253 0.92 0.37 16.98
CA MET A 253 -0.43 0.49 17.53
C MET A 253 -0.91 -0.84 18.14
N TYR A 254 -0.78 -1.95 17.39
CA TYR A 254 -1.17 -3.27 17.88
C TYR A 254 -0.30 -3.71 19.06
N GLY A 255 1.00 -3.45 19.05
CA GLY A 255 1.90 -3.72 20.17
C GLY A 255 1.48 -3.00 21.45
N GLN A 256 1.09 -1.72 21.36
CA GLN A 256 0.60 -0.95 22.51
C GLN A 256 -0.74 -1.48 23.02
N LYS A 257 -1.63 -1.91 22.13
CA LYS A 257 -2.89 -2.58 22.50
C LYS A 257 -2.61 -3.89 23.24
N ASP A 258 -1.68 -4.71 22.74
CA ASP A 258 -1.33 -6.00 23.35
C ASP A 258 -0.60 -5.81 24.70
N ALA A 259 0.11 -4.68 24.88
CA ALA A 259 0.65 -4.24 26.16
C ALA A 259 -0.41 -3.69 27.15
N GLY A 260 -1.67 -3.64 26.74
CA GLY A 260 -2.78 -3.20 27.58
C GLY A 260 -3.02 -1.69 27.59
N LEU A 261 -2.34 -0.91 26.78
CA LEU A 261 -2.46 0.55 26.68
C LEU A 261 -3.55 0.93 25.65
N TYR A 262 -4.81 0.57 25.89
CA TYR A 262 -5.87 0.71 24.90
C TYR A 262 -6.10 2.16 24.47
N GLY A 263 -6.22 3.11 25.41
CA GLY A 263 -6.43 4.52 25.10
C GLY A 263 -5.31 5.10 24.25
N TYR A 264 -4.06 4.78 24.59
CA TYR A 264 -2.88 5.19 23.84
C TYR A 264 -2.84 4.57 22.43
N SER A 265 -3.13 3.27 22.33
CA SER A 265 -3.26 2.58 21.04
C SER A 265 -4.33 3.22 20.15
N MET A 266 -5.48 3.61 20.72
CA MET A 266 -6.53 4.31 19.96
C MET A 266 -6.08 5.71 19.50
N ALA A 267 -5.27 6.43 20.29
CA ALA A 267 -4.70 7.71 19.88
C ALA A 267 -3.74 7.53 18.67
N ILE A 268 -2.93 6.47 18.65
CA ILE A 268 -2.12 6.11 17.48
C ILE A 268 -3.03 5.86 16.27
N GLY A 269 -4.12 5.11 16.43
CA GLY A 269 -5.10 4.84 15.37
C GLY A 269 -5.71 6.11 14.78
N VAL A 270 -6.06 7.09 15.63
CA VAL A 270 -6.56 8.41 15.20
C VAL A 270 -5.52 9.16 14.38
N VAL A 271 -4.25 9.15 14.81
CA VAL A 271 -3.17 9.82 14.06
C VAL A 271 -2.94 9.16 12.71
N ILE A 272 -2.94 7.82 12.64
CA ILE A 272 -2.83 7.09 11.36
C ILE A 272 -4.02 7.42 10.45
N PHE A 273 -5.23 7.50 10.99
CA PHE A 273 -6.42 7.86 10.22
C PHE A 273 -6.31 9.27 9.62
N ILE A 274 -5.95 10.27 10.44
CA ILE A 274 -5.77 11.65 9.98
C ILE A 274 -4.64 11.73 8.94
N PHE A 275 -3.53 11.06 9.19
CA PHE A 275 -2.40 10.98 8.25
C PHE A 275 -2.82 10.38 6.91
N SER A 276 -3.55 9.25 6.92
CA SER A 276 -4.01 8.58 5.71
C SER A 276 -4.96 9.45 4.90
N PHE A 277 -5.86 10.16 5.59
CA PHE A 277 -6.80 11.09 4.96
C PHE A 277 -6.08 12.29 4.34
N ALA A 278 -5.16 12.91 5.08
CA ALA A 278 -4.35 14.03 4.61
C ALA A 278 -3.47 13.63 3.41
N LEU A 279 -2.85 12.45 3.47
CA LEU A 279 -2.03 11.93 2.40
C LEU A 279 -2.86 11.66 1.14
N SER A 280 -4.04 11.06 1.28
CA SER A 280 -4.98 10.84 0.17
C SER A 280 -5.42 12.14 -0.48
N ALA A 281 -5.79 13.15 0.33
CA ALA A 281 -6.18 14.46 -0.17
C ALA A 281 -5.02 15.16 -0.89
N LEU A 282 -3.81 15.08 -0.34
CA LEU A 282 -2.60 15.64 -0.95
C LEU A 282 -2.31 15.00 -2.31
N VAL A 283 -2.30 13.66 -2.37
CA VAL A 283 -2.04 12.92 -3.61
C VAL A 283 -3.08 13.26 -4.67
N ASN A 284 -4.36 13.28 -4.30
CA ASN A 284 -5.44 13.64 -5.22
C ASN A 284 -5.27 15.08 -5.77
N LYS A 285 -4.89 16.03 -4.91
CA LYS A 285 -4.66 17.43 -5.32
C LYS A 285 -3.44 17.60 -6.22
N VAL A 286 -2.33 16.94 -5.88
CA VAL A 286 -1.06 17.05 -6.66
C VAL A 286 -1.16 16.36 -8.01
N THR A 287 -1.94 15.27 -8.10
CA THR A 287 -2.10 14.49 -9.33
C THR A 287 -3.28 14.93 -10.18
N GLU A 288 -4.01 15.97 -9.77
CA GLU A 288 -5.17 16.49 -10.49
C GLU A 288 -4.76 17.06 -11.84
N ARG A 289 -5.37 16.56 -12.91
CA ARG A 289 -5.25 17.03 -14.28
C ARG A 289 -6.61 16.89 -14.96
N GLU A 290 -6.90 17.75 -15.91
CA GLU A 290 -8.07 17.59 -16.77
C GLU A 290 -7.93 16.27 -17.56
N PRO A 291 -8.96 15.42 -17.57
CA PRO A 291 -8.95 14.20 -18.36
C PRO A 291 -8.88 14.56 -19.85
N LEU A 292 -7.98 13.91 -20.58
CA LEU A 292 -7.95 14.00 -22.03
C LEU A 292 -8.98 13.01 -22.57
N GLU A 293 -9.98 13.54 -23.30
CA GLU A 293 -10.98 12.74 -24.02
C GLU A 293 -10.51 12.55 -25.47
N PHE A 294 -10.76 11.36 -26.04
CA PHE A 294 -10.39 10.98 -27.40
C PHE A 294 -11.50 10.22 -28.11
#